data_564fd071667a1f09a4c2acaca5b93848
#
_entry.id   564fd071667a1f09a4c2acaca5b93848
#
_cell.length_a   1.000
_cell.length_b   1.000
_cell.length_c   1.000
_cell.angle_alpha   90.00
_cell.angle_beta   90.00
_cell.angle_gamma   90.00
#
_symmetry.space_group_name_H-M   'P 1'
#
loop_
_entity.id
_entity.type
_entity.pdbx_description
1 polymer ?
#
loop_
_entity_poly.entity_id
_entity_poly.type
_entity_poly.pdbx_seq_one_letter_code
_entity_poly.pdbx_strand_id
1 'polypeptide(L)'
;MKAAIYMGKEDIEIREIPTPECGDDDVLIKNIYSSVCGTDVAVYLHGPNTGHRITTGGEFGHETVSRVAAIGKKVTDFTMGERVYPYPRFAKNDTKRAGTIGGFSEYILVPQAKRNHSLYPVPQVIPDRMACLIEPFTVGCRAARRGQPQAGESAVVFGAGT
;
A
#
# COMPACT_ATOMS: atom_id res chain seq x y z
N MET A 1 6.21 11.08 -13.09
CA MET A 1 5.29 11.07 -11.94
C MET A 1 5.94 11.64 -10.72
N LYS A 2 5.16 12.25 -9.83
CA LYS A 2 5.66 12.66 -8.51
C LYS A 2 5.66 11.49 -7.55
N ALA A 3 6.69 11.42 -6.71
CA ALA A 3 6.82 10.41 -5.67
C ALA A 3 7.53 10.98 -4.44
N ALA A 4 7.16 10.52 -3.24
CA ALA A 4 7.93 10.76 -2.04
C ALA A 4 9.07 9.73 -1.98
N ILE A 5 10.28 10.22 -1.92
CA ILE A 5 11.51 9.44 -1.89
C ILE A 5 12.16 9.55 -0.51
N TYR A 6 12.40 8.42 0.11
CA TYR A 6 13.11 8.36 1.38
C TYR A 6 14.62 8.57 1.15
N MET A 7 15.17 9.64 1.67
CA MET A 7 16.59 9.99 1.52
C MET A 7 17.42 9.60 2.76
N GLY A 8 16.76 9.46 3.91
CA GLY A 8 17.41 9.13 5.17
C GLY A 8 16.52 9.49 6.36
N LYS A 9 17.10 9.39 7.54
CA LYS A 9 16.44 9.79 8.79
C LYS A 9 16.06 11.27 8.71
N GLU A 10 14.77 11.56 8.96
CA GLU A 10 14.17 12.90 8.93
C GLU A 10 14.27 13.60 7.55
N ASP A 11 14.49 12.80 6.48
CA ASP A 11 14.71 13.31 5.14
C ASP A 11 13.84 12.55 4.12
N ILE A 12 12.83 13.24 3.58
CA ILE A 12 11.95 12.76 2.51
C ILE A 12 11.82 13.87 1.47
N GLU A 13 12.13 13.57 0.23
CA GLU A 13 12.02 14.50 -0.88
C GLU A 13 10.87 14.13 -1.82
N ILE A 14 10.15 15.15 -2.30
CA ILE A 14 9.22 14.98 -3.42
C ILE A 14 10.00 15.15 -4.72
N ARG A 15 10.09 14.07 -5.49
CA ARG A 15 10.82 14.05 -6.76
C ARG A 15 9.92 13.70 -7.93
N GLU A 16 10.27 14.21 -9.10
CA GLU A 16 9.74 13.70 -10.37
C GLU A 16 10.62 12.52 -10.84
N ILE A 17 9.97 11.38 -11.02
CA ILE A 17 10.62 10.14 -11.49
C ILE A 17 9.84 9.59 -12.70
N PRO A 18 10.44 8.74 -13.55
CA PRO A 18 9.72 8.09 -14.64
C PRO A 18 8.52 7.29 -14.10
N THR A 19 7.37 7.40 -14.77
CA THR A 19 6.23 6.51 -14.49
C THR A 19 6.63 5.10 -14.92
N PRO A 20 6.39 4.06 -14.09
CA PRO A 20 6.70 2.69 -14.47
C PRO A 20 5.94 2.24 -15.72
N GLU A 21 6.59 1.48 -16.59
CA GLU A 21 5.94 0.85 -17.73
C GLU A 21 5.18 -0.41 -17.29
N CYS A 22 3.97 -0.59 -17.81
CA CYS A 22 3.13 -1.76 -17.53
C CYS A 22 3.52 -2.91 -18.46
N GLY A 23 4.14 -3.95 -17.92
CA GLY A 23 4.47 -5.17 -18.64
C GLY A 23 3.23 -6.05 -18.92
N ASP A 24 3.42 -7.12 -19.69
CA ASP A 24 2.33 -7.99 -20.15
C ASP A 24 1.54 -8.68 -19.01
N ASP A 25 2.19 -8.97 -17.90
CA ASP A 25 1.59 -9.65 -16.75
C ASP A 25 1.25 -8.69 -15.57
N ASP A 26 1.44 -7.37 -15.77
CA ASP A 26 1.40 -6.37 -14.71
C ASP A 26 0.11 -5.53 -14.76
N VAL A 27 -0.16 -4.83 -13.66
CA VAL A 27 -1.17 -3.76 -13.60
C VAL A 27 -0.51 -2.50 -13.06
N LEU A 28 -0.64 -1.39 -13.76
CA LEU A 28 -0.30 -0.07 -13.26
C LEU A 28 -1.53 0.55 -12.59
N ILE A 29 -1.40 1.00 -11.38
CA ILE A 29 -2.46 1.66 -10.63
C ILE A 29 -2.09 3.12 -10.34
N LYS A 30 -3.08 4.00 -10.40
CA LYS A 30 -2.96 5.42 -10.03
C LYS A 30 -3.51 5.64 -8.63
N ASN A 31 -2.71 6.18 -7.73
CA ASN A 31 -3.14 6.48 -6.37
C ASN A 31 -4.22 7.56 -6.33
N ILE A 32 -5.19 7.37 -5.44
CA ILE A 32 -6.26 8.31 -5.14
C ILE A 32 -6.01 8.96 -3.78
N TYR A 33 -5.82 8.12 -2.75
CA TYR A 33 -5.50 8.51 -1.38
C TYR A 33 -4.48 7.56 -0.79
N SER A 34 -3.63 8.11 0.09
CA SER A 34 -2.72 7.34 0.93
C SER A 34 -2.81 7.85 2.36
N SER A 35 -2.63 6.96 3.33
CA SER A 35 -2.49 7.31 4.74
C SER A 35 -1.06 7.09 5.22
N VAL A 36 -0.71 7.72 6.33
CA VAL A 36 0.60 7.60 6.96
C VAL A 36 0.50 6.62 8.12
N CYS A 37 1.23 5.52 8.05
CA CYS A 37 1.32 4.51 9.10
C CYS A 37 2.30 4.93 10.19
N GLY A 38 2.10 4.44 11.42
CA GLY A 38 3.08 4.58 12.49
C GLY A 38 4.45 3.99 12.15
N THR A 39 4.50 2.98 11.28
CA THR A 39 5.76 2.41 10.77
C THR A 39 6.49 3.35 9.82
N ASP A 40 5.77 4.17 9.04
CA ASP A 40 6.36 5.21 8.21
C ASP A 40 6.99 6.30 9.08
N VAL A 41 6.30 6.68 10.17
CA VAL A 41 6.81 7.65 11.16
C VAL A 41 8.06 7.09 11.86
N ALA A 42 8.06 5.82 12.23
CA ALA A 42 9.23 5.18 12.86
C ALA A 42 10.44 5.18 11.93
N VAL A 43 10.24 4.86 10.64
CA VAL A 43 11.32 4.92 9.64
C VAL A 43 11.82 6.35 9.45
N TYR A 44 10.92 7.32 9.38
CA TYR A 44 11.30 8.73 9.25
C TYR A 44 12.14 9.20 10.43
N LEU A 45 11.69 8.96 11.67
CA LEU A 45 12.35 9.46 12.88
C LEU A 45 13.61 8.67 13.29
N HIS A 46 13.64 7.37 13.01
CA HIS A 46 14.66 6.48 13.57
C HIS A 46 15.52 5.77 12.53
N GLY A 47 15.18 5.90 11.26
CA GLY A 47 15.93 5.30 10.14
C GLY A 47 15.35 3.98 9.63
N PRO A 48 15.95 3.41 8.57
CA PRO A 48 15.46 2.20 7.92
C PRO A 48 15.49 0.99 8.88
N ASN A 49 14.56 0.07 8.68
CA ASN A 49 14.37 -1.17 9.47
C ASN A 49 13.81 -0.98 10.90
N THR A 50 13.36 0.22 11.26
CA THR A 50 12.71 0.45 12.56
C THR A 50 11.20 0.18 12.53
N GLY A 51 10.50 0.53 11.47
CA GLY A 51 9.09 0.21 11.24
C GLY A 51 8.91 -0.84 10.16
N HIS A 52 9.47 -0.57 8.99
CA HIS A 52 9.53 -1.50 7.87
C HIS A 52 10.85 -1.32 7.11
N ARG A 53 11.12 -2.24 6.19
CA ARG A 53 12.33 -2.15 5.37
C ARG A 53 12.11 -1.12 4.26
N ILE A 54 13.03 -0.17 4.13
CA ILE A 54 13.08 0.82 3.06
C ILE A 54 14.52 1.00 2.57
N THR A 55 14.66 1.32 1.28
CA THR A 55 15.95 1.63 0.66
C THR A 55 16.08 3.15 0.51
N THR A 56 17.23 3.72 0.89
CA THR A 56 17.55 5.13 0.61
C THR A 56 17.51 5.37 -0.90
N GLY A 57 16.84 6.43 -1.32
CA GLY A 57 16.52 6.72 -2.71
C GLY A 57 15.29 5.97 -3.24
N GLY A 58 14.59 5.19 -2.40
CA GLY A 58 13.39 4.43 -2.77
C GLY A 58 12.08 5.15 -2.46
N GLU A 59 11.03 4.71 -3.13
CA GLU A 59 9.66 5.17 -2.90
C GLU A 59 9.15 4.72 -1.53
N PHE A 60 8.25 5.50 -0.95
CA PHE A 60 7.80 5.40 0.43
C PHE A 60 6.30 5.18 0.54
N GLY A 61 5.82 4.67 1.68
CA GLY A 61 4.40 4.47 1.95
C GLY A 61 3.85 3.12 1.50
N HIS A 62 2.76 2.66 2.13
CA HIS A 62 2.17 1.35 1.86
C HIS A 62 0.66 1.25 2.08
N GLU A 63 0.02 2.26 2.65
CA GLU A 63 -1.43 2.33 2.86
C GLU A 63 -2.05 3.21 1.78
N THR A 64 -2.80 2.62 0.85
CA THR A 64 -3.35 3.37 -0.28
C THR A 64 -4.59 2.74 -0.88
N VAL A 65 -5.40 3.56 -1.54
CA VAL A 65 -6.44 3.15 -2.48
C VAL A 65 -6.15 3.76 -3.84
N SER A 66 -6.36 3.00 -4.89
CA SER A 66 -5.94 3.35 -6.24
C SER A 66 -7.00 3.00 -7.29
N ARG A 67 -6.80 3.46 -8.52
CA ARG A 67 -7.54 3.03 -9.70
C ARG A 67 -6.61 2.38 -10.72
N VAL A 68 -7.11 1.36 -11.39
CA VAL A 68 -6.40 0.72 -12.51
C VAL A 68 -6.20 1.75 -13.62
N ALA A 69 -4.93 2.01 -13.98
CA ALA A 69 -4.52 2.99 -14.98
C ALA A 69 -3.96 2.36 -16.25
N ALA A 70 -3.39 1.14 -16.16
CA ALA A 70 -3.02 0.34 -17.31
C ALA A 70 -3.05 -1.16 -16.94
N ILE A 71 -3.30 -2.02 -17.92
CA ILE A 71 -3.44 -3.46 -17.75
C ILE A 71 -2.57 -4.15 -18.78
N GLY A 72 -1.71 -5.06 -18.34
CA GLY A 72 -0.89 -5.90 -19.19
C GLY A 72 -1.73 -6.83 -20.07
N LYS A 73 -1.22 -7.16 -21.26
CA LYS A 73 -1.98 -7.91 -22.31
C LYS A 73 -2.46 -9.28 -21.87
N LYS A 74 -1.79 -9.89 -20.88
CA LYS A 74 -2.13 -11.22 -20.35
C LYS A 74 -3.01 -11.17 -19.10
N VAL A 75 -3.28 -9.98 -18.56
CA VAL A 75 -4.09 -9.79 -17.38
C VAL A 75 -5.54 -9.56 -17.79
N THR A 76 -6.43 -10.47 -17.42
CA THR A 76 -7.85 -10.43 -17.81
C THR A 76 -8.81 -10.12 -16.67
N ASP A 77 -8.30 -10.11 -15.43
CA ASP A 77 -9.14 -10.06 -14.22
C ASP A 77 -9.51 -8.64 -13.77
N PHE A 78 -8.99 -7.61 -14.45
CA PHE A 78 -9.19 -6.21 -14.07
C PHE A 78 -9.78 -5.40 -15.22
N THR A 79 -10.44 -4.30 -14.87
CA THR A 79 -10.95 -3.31 -15.83
C THR A 79 -10.33 -1.94 -15.60
N MET A 80 -10.18 -1.16 -16.67
CA MET A 80 -9.65 0.22 -16.57
C MET A 80 -10.54 1.07 -15.68
N GLY A 81 -9.90 1.84 -14.77
CA GLY A 81 -10.59 2.69 -13.82
C GLY A 81 -11.17 1.97 -12.60
N GLU A 82 -11.10 0.64 -12.54
CA GLU A 82 -11.55 -0.14 -11.38
C GLU A 82 -10.82 0.31 -10.11
N ARG A 83 -11.56 0.49 -9.00
CA ARG A 83 -10.98 0.82 -7.72
C ARG A 83 -10.40 -0.41 -7.07
N VAL A 84 -9.15 -0.31 -6.62
CA VAL A 84 -8.41 -1.41 -6.04
C VAL A 84 -7.62 -0.97 -4.80
N TYR A 85 -7.48 -1.90 -3.89
CA TYR A 85 -6.54 -1.85 -2.77
C TYR A 85 -5.34 -2.76 -3.11
N PRO A 86 -4.12 -2.23 -3.21
CA PRO A 86 -2.93 -3.05 -3.36
C PRO A 86 -2.51 -3.61 -1.99
N TYR A 87 -2.42 -4.93 -1.89
CA TYR A 87 -1.96 -5.58 -0.67
C TYR A 87 -0.43 -5.54 -0.57
N PRO A 88 0.17 -4.82 0.37
CA PRO A 88 1.60 -4.49 0.38
C PRO A 88 2.52 -5.70 0.34
N ARG A 89 2.08 -6.84 0.85
CA ARG A 89 2.88 -8.07 0.85
C ARG A 89 3.09 -8.65 -0.54
N PHE A 90 2.11 -8.53 -1.44
CA PHE A 90 2.11 -9.15 -2.76
C PHE A 90 2.07 -8.15 -3.91
N ALA A 91 1.76 -6.89 -3.64
CA ALA A 91 1.74 -5.81 -4.63
C ALA A 91 3.09 -5.09 -4.74
N LYS A 92 4.16 -5.67 -4.23
CA LYS A 92 5.50 -5.06 -4.23
C LYS A 92 5.99 -4.87 -5.65
N ASN A 93 6.41 -3.65 -5.95
CA ASN A 93 7.02 -3.29 -7.21
C ASN A 93 8.45 -3.84 -7.28
N ASP A 94 9.42 -3.10 -6.76
CA ASP A 94 10.84 -3.48 -6.77
C ASP A 94 11.40 -3.37 -5.34
N THR A 95 11.74 -4.53 -4.75
CA THR A 95 12.28 -4.59 -3.38
C THR A 95 13.65 -3.93 -3.24
N LYS A 96 14.40 -3.76 -4.33
CA LYS A 96 15.65 -3.01 -4.34
C LYS A 96 15.40 -1.51 -4.25
N ARG A 97 14.26 -1.07 -4.78
CA ARG A 97 13.90 0.34 -4.88
C ARG A 97 13.13 0.82 -3.65
N ALA A 98 12.13 0.10 -3.20
CA ALA A 98 11.21 0.61 -2.19
C ALA A 98 11.10 -0.22 -0.92
N GLY A 99 11.27 -1.53 -0.96
CA GLY A 99 10.95 -2.41 0.17
C GLY A 99 9.45 -2.49 0.50
N THR A 100 8.67 -1.49 0.11
CA THR A 100 7.21 -1.39 0.18
C THR A 100 6.63 -1.22 -1.22
N ILE A 101 5.36 -0.79 -1.33
CA ILE A 101 4.70 -0.58 -2.64
C ILE A 101 4.91 0.82 -3.22
N GLY A 102 5.49 1.75 -2.47
CA GLY A 102 5.60 3.14 -2.90
C GLY A 102 4.27 3.88 -2.84
N GLY A 103 3.52 3.73 -1.75
CA GLY A 103 2.16 4.29 -1.58
C GLY A 103 2.06 5.80 -1.68
N PHE A 104 3.17 6.53 -1.51
CA PHE A 104 3.21 7.99 -1.65
C PHE A 104 3.71 8.45 -3.04
N SER A 105 3.57 7.59 -4.05
CA SER A 105 3.80 7.90 -5.47
C SER A 105 2.46 8.05 -6.20
N GLU A 106 2.43 8.84 -7.29
CA GLU A 106 1.21 8.97 -8.10
C GLU A 106 0.78 7.66 -8.76
N TYR A 107 1.74 6.79 -9.10
CA TYR A 107 1.49 5.48 -9.71
C TYR A 107 2.30 4.39 -9.04
N ILE A 108 1.72 3.20 -8.98
CA ILE A 108 2.36 1.98 -8.49
C ILE A 108 2.25 0.91 -9.56
N LEU A 109 3.36 0.28 -9.90
CA LEU A 109 3.35 -0.93 -10.72
C LEU A 109 3.17 -2.15 -9.83
N VAL A 110 2.19 -2.98 -10.13
CA VAL A 110 1.93 -4.25 -9.45
C VAL A 110 2.32 -5.38 -10.39
N PRO A 111 3.50 -5.99 -10.19
CA PRO A 111 3.97 -7.04 -11.07
C PRO A 111 3.17 -8.32 -10.88
N GLN A 112 2.96 -9.06 -11.98
CA GLN A 112 2.22 -10.33 -11.99
C GLN A 112 0.89 -10.23 -11.22
N ALA A 113 0.13 -9.18 -11.52
CA ALA A 113 -1.07 -8.81 -10.77
C ALA A 113 -2.12 -9.92 -10.78
N LYS A 114 -2.66 -10.21 -9.59
CA LYS A 114 -3.72 -11.22 -9.40
C LYS A 114 -4.82 -10.67 -8.52
N ARG A 115 -6.07 -10.83 -8.99
CA ARG A 115 -7.27 -10.43 -8.26
C ARG A 115 -7.39 -11.21 -6.95
N ASN A 116 -7.79 -10.53 -5.88
CA ASN A 116 -7.93 -11.09 -4.52
C ASN A 116 -6.62 -11.71 -3.96
N HIS A 117 -5.48 -11.28 -4.49
CA HIS A 117 -4.16 -11.66 -4.00
C HIS A 117 -3.25 -10.43 -3.86
N SER A 118 -2.81 -9.85 -4.98
CA SER A 118 -2.00 -8.61 -4.96
C SER A 118 -2.87 -7.35 -5.04
N LEU A 119 -4.02 -7.43 -5.73
CA LEU A 119 -5.00 -6.35 -5.85
C LEU A 119 -6.39 -6.85 -5.45
N TYR A 120 -7.06 -6.09 -4.59
CA TYR A 120 -8.41 -6.36 -4.13
C TYR A 120 -9.35 -5.27 -4.63
N PRO A 121 -10.48 -5.63 -5.27
CA PRO A 121 -11.51 -4.67 -5.64
C PRO A 121 -12.09 -3.96 -4.41
N VAL A 122 -12.29 -2.66 -4.52
CA VAL A 122 -12.89 -1.86 -3.46
C VAL A 122 -14.33 -1.52 -3.82
N PRO A 123 -15.32 -1.96 -3.01
CA PRO A 123 -16.74 -1.66 -3.26
C PRO A 123 -17.02 -0.17 -3.34
N GLN A 124 -17.90 0.26 -4.26
CA GLN A 124 -18.23 1.67 -4.48
C GLN A 124 -18.84 2.36 -3.23
N VAL A 125 -19.50 1.59 -2.37
CA VAL A 125 -20.09 2.11 -1.12
C VAL A 125 -19.06 2.63 -0.13
N ILE A 126 -17.79 2.20 -0.21
CA ILE A 126 -16.71 2.67 0.64
C ILE A 126 -16.14 3.97 0.05
N PRO A 127 -16.21 5.12 0.74
CA PRO A 127 -15.59 6.36 0.26
C PRO A 127 -14.07 6.21 0.11
N ASP A 128 -13.46 6.88 -0.88
CA ASP A 128 -12.03 6.77 -1.16
C ASP A 128 -11.16 7.07 0.06
N ARG A 129 -11.50 8.13 0.83
CA ARG A 129 -10.80 8.50 2.07
C ARG A 129 -10.86 7.43 3.17
N MET A 130 -11.86 6.55 3.13
CA MET A 130 -11.95 5.41 4.06
C MET A 130 -11.23 4.19 3.50
N ALA A 131 -11.22 4.05 2.18
CA ALA A 131 -10.62 2.90 1.51
C ALA A 131 -9.09 2.85 1.65
N CYS A 132 -8.40 3.99 1.81
CA CYS A 132 -6.96 3.99 2.09
C CYS A 132 -6.62 3.38 3.46
N LEU A 133 -7.59 3.28 4.38
CA LEU A 133 -7.43 2.66 5.70
C LEU A 133 -7.70 1.14 5.70
N ILE A 134 -7.92 0.51 4.54
CA ILE A 134 -8.15 -0.94 4.47
C ILE A 134 -6.96 -1.71 5.03
N GLU A 135 -5.73 -1.25 4.73
CA GLU A 135 -4.51 -1.90 5.22
C GLU A 135 -4.46 -1.94 6.75
N PRO A 136 -4.46 -0.81 7.49
CA PRO A 136 -4.40 -0.83 8.95
C PRO A 136 -5.63 -1.51 9.58
N PHE A 137 -6.81 -1.39 8.97
CA PHE A 137 -8.01 -2.09 9.45
C PHE A 137 -7.85 -3.62 9.40
N THR A 138 -7.18 -4.15 8.37
CA THR A 138 -6.94 -5.61 8.27
C THR A 138 -6.03 -6.13 9.36
N VAL A 139 -5.14 -5.30 9.92
CA VAL A 139 -4.29 -5.65 11.08
C VAL A 139 -5.15 -5.89 12.31
N GLY A 140 -6.09 -4.99 12.60
CA GLY A 140 -7.07 -5.16 13.69
C GLY A 140 -7.97 -6.39 13.49
N CYS A 141 -8.48 -6.59 12.28
CA CYS A 141 -9.26 -7.80 11.93
C CYS A 141 -8.47 -9.08 12.15
N ARG A 142 -7.19 -9.09 11.80
CA ARG A 142 -6.31 -10.24 12.03
C ARG A 142 -6.11 -10.51 13.53
N ALA A 143 -5.92 -9.47 14.35
CA ALA A 143 -5.81 -9.60 15.80
C ALA A 143 -7.09 -10.21 16.39
N ALA A 144 -8.25 -9.71 16.04
CA ALA A 144 -9.55 -10.23 16.48
C ALA A 144 -9.73 -11.71 16.06
N ARG A 145 -9.42 -12.07 14.80
CA ARG A 145 -9.48 -13.46 14.35
C ARG A 145 -8.54 -14.40 15.12
N ARG A 146 -7.37 -13.93 15.51
CA ARG A 146 -6.41 -14.76 16.29
C ARG A 146 -6.83 -14.90 17.73
N GLY A 147 -7.47 -13.87 18.31
CA GLY A 147 -8.02 -13.90 19.65
C GLY A 147 -9.24 -14.80 19.78
N GLN A 148 -9.95 -15.04 18.67
CA GLN A 148 -11.18 -15.86 18.62
C GLN A 148 -12.19 -15.53 19.75
N PRO A 149 -12.52 -14.24 19.98
CA PRO A 149 -13.40 -13.86 21.08
C PRO A 149 -14.76 -14.54 20.94
N GLN A 150 -15.32 -15.01 22.07
CA GLN A 150 -16.61 -15.65 22.14
C GLN A 150 -17.66 -14.69 22.71
N ALA A 151 -18.92 -14.96 22.41
CA ALA A 151 -20.01 -14.16 22.98
C ALA A 151 -19.98 -14.22 24.52
N GLY A 152 -20.05 -13.06 25.18
CA GLY A 152 -20.00 -12.92 26.63
C GLY A 152 -18.60 -12.80 27.23
N GLU A 153 -17.53 -12.92 26.44
CA GLU A 153 -16.17 -12.61 26.89
C GLU A 153 -15.90 -11.11 26.94
N SER A 154 -14.99 -10.71 27.82
CA SER A 154 -14.47 -9.35 27.91
C SER A 154 -13.11 -9.26 27.20
N ALA A 155 -12.87 -8.19 26.45
CA ALA A 155 -11.61 -7.91 25.81
C ALA A 155 -11.02 -6.59 26.33
N VAL A 156 -9.70 -6.55 26.46
CA VAL A 156 -8.95 -5.33 26.79
C VAL A 156 -8.02 -5.01 25.65
N VAL A 157 -8.06 -3.77 25.18
CA VAL A 157 -7.19 -3.27 24.10
C VAL A 157 -6.25 -2.23 24.72
N PHE A 158 -4.94 -2.46 24.61
CA PHE A 158 -3.94 -1.51 25.04
C PHE A 158 -3.53 -0.61 23.87
N GLY A 159 -3.83 0.69 24.01
CA GLY A 159 -3.59 1.69 22.99
C GLY A 159 -4.79 1.91 22.06
N ALA A 160 -4.82 3.08 21.45
CA ALA A 160 -5.87 3.51 20.51
C ALA A 160 -5.28 4.27 19.30
N GLY A 161 -4.04 3.96 18.95
CA GLY A 161 -3.37 4.46 17.74
C GLY A 161 -3.81 3.69 16.48
N THR A 162 -3.40 4.19 15.31
CA THR A 162 -3.55 3.53 14.01
C THR A 162 -2.37 2.62 13.71
#